data_3c7a730896d6bb60e5272dfc7c35e91f
#
_entry.id   3c7a730896d6bb60e5272dfc7c35e91f
#
_cell.length_a   1.000
_cell.length_b   1.000
_cell.length_c   1.000
_cell.angle_alpha   90.00
_cell.angle_beta   90.00
_cell.angle_gamma   90.00
#
_symmetry.space_group_name_H-M   'P 1'
#
loop_
_entity.id
_entity.type
_entity.pdbx_description
1 polymer ?
#
loop_
_entity_poly.entity_id
_entity_poly.type
_entity_poly.pdbx_seq_one_letter_code
_entity_poly.pdbx_strand_id
1 'polypeptide(L)'
;MYQTPNELLDERGLSKLKWRCRRGLLENDIFIDRFFKKFSETLTVRQATALGLLMDLSDNDLLDVQLARKSLSEVSSPLDREDVHEVLSMLRTNC
;
A
#
# COMPACT_ATOMS: atom_id res chain seq x y z
N MET A 1 -16.34 11.56 -13.11
CA MET A 1 -16.34 10.27 -13.85
C MET A 1 -15.83 9.17 -12.95
N TYR A 2 -16.55 8.06 -12.91
CA TYR A 2 -16.20 6.96 -12.02
C TYR A 2 -15.09 6.12 -12.60
N GLN A 3 -14.11 5.81 -11.78
CA GLN A 3 -13.17 4.74 -12.07
C GLN A 3 -13.69 3.46 -11.45
N THR A 4 -13.65 2.35 -12.19
CA THR A 4 -14.00 1.05 -11.63
C THR A 4 -12.85 0.53 -10.78
N PRO A 5 -13.11 -0.35 -9.78
CA PRO A 5 -12.05 -0.90 -8.94
C PRO A 5 -10.94 -1.62 -9.73
N ASN A 6 -11.27 -2.19 -10.88
CA ASN A 6 -10.30 -2.95 -11.69
C ASN A 6 -9.62 -2.09 -12.75
N GLU A 7 -9.97 -0.81 -12.84
CA GLU A 7 -9.36 0.11 -13.77
C GLU A 7 -7.95 0.49 -13.30
N LEU A 8 -7.05 0.70 -14.25
CA LEU A 8 -5.71 1.16 -13.90
C LEU A 8 -5.77 2.57 -13.33
N LEU A 9 -4.95 2.83 -12.33
CA LEU A 9 -4.84 4.15 -11.73
C LEU A 9 -4.22 5.10 -12.75
N ASP A 10 -4.82 6.28 -12.93
CA ASP A 10 -4.28 7.27 -13.85
C ASP A 10 -3.04 7.95 -13.25
N GLU A 11 -2.35 8.73 -14.08
CA GLU A 11 -1.11 9.39 -13.71
C GLU A 11 -1.31 10.36 -12.54
N ARG A 12 -2.41 11.08 -12.55
CA ARG A 12 -2.74 12.03 -11.47
C ARG A 12 -3.02 11.30 -10.15
N GLY A 13 -3.79 10.23 -10.20
CA GLY A 13 -4.06 9.42 -9.03
C GLY A 13 -2.80 8.78 -8.49
N LEU A 14 -1.92 8.33 -9.38
CA LEU A 14 -0.63 7.75 -8.99
C LEU A 14 0.25 8.77 -8.28
N SER A 15 0.33 9.99 -8.79
CA SER A 15 1.10 11.07 -8.16
C SER A 15 0.57 11.39 -6.76
N LYS A 16 -0.75 11.49 -6.61
CA LYS A 16 -1.38 11.74 -5.31
C LYS A 16 -1.08 10.62 -4.33
N LEU A 17 -1.14 9.38 -4.80
CA LEU A 17 -0.87 8.22 -3.97
C LEU A 17 0.59 8.20 -3.50
N LYS A 18 1.52 8.49 -4.38
CA LYS A 18 2.94 8.58 -4.03
C LYS A 18 3.18 9.62 -2.95
N TRP A 19 2.53 10.77 -3.06
CA TRP A 19 2.61 11.81 -2.02
C TRP A 19 2.09 11.31 -0.68
N ARG A 20 0.93 10.66 -0.69
CA ARG A 20 0.30 10.13 0.52
C ARG A 20 1.18 9.07 1.19
N CYS A 21 1.94 8.31 0.40
CA CYS A 21 2.79 7.24 0.90
C CYS A 21 4.13 7.71 1.44
N ARG A 22 4.47 8.99 1.29
CA ARG A 22 5.73 9.51 1.84
C ARG A 22 5.66 9.56 3.36
N ARG A 23 6.61 8.92 3.98
CA ARG A 23 6.67 8.81 5.43
C ARG A 23 8.06 9.18 5.92
N GLY A 24 8.17 9.42 7.23
CA GLY A 24 9.45 9.79 7.81
C GLY A 24 10.37 8.62 8.14
N LEU A 25 9.84 7.40 8.13
CA LEU A 25 10.62 6.21 8.48
C LEU A 25 11.23 5.61 7.21
N LEU A 26 12.55 5.59 7.15
CA LEU A 26 13.29 5.15 5.97
C LEU A 26 12.95 3.72 5.54
N GLU A 27 12.79 2.82 6.50
CA GLU A 27 12.46 1.42 6.21
C GLU A 27 11.16 1.28 5.44
N ASN A 28 10.14 2.05 5.82
CA ASN A 28 8.88 2.07 5.09
C ASN A 28 9.04 2.68 3.70
N ASP A 29 9.82 3.74 3.58
CA ASP A 29 10.05 4.40 2.31
C ASP A 29 10.74 3.46 1.31
N ILE A 30 11.63 2.61 1.76
CA ILE A 30 12.31 1.61 0.91
C ILE A 30 11.28 0.64 0.32
N PHE A 31 10.39 0.07 1.14
CA PHE A 31 9.34 -0.83 0.67
C PHE A 31 8.41 -0.15 -0.32
N ILE A 32 7.99 1.06 -0.02
CA ILE A 32 7.06 1.83 -0.84
C ILE A 32 7.70 2.18 -2.19
N ASP A 33 8.95 2.62 -2.18
CA ASP A 33 9.68 2.97 -3.41
C ASP A 33 9.81 1.76 -4.33
N ARG A 34 10.18 0.61 -3.79
CA ARG A 34 10.28 -0.64 -4.56
C ARG A 34 8.92 -1.05 -5.13
N PHE A 35 7.86 -0.90 -4.32
CA PHE A 35 6.50 -1.19 -4.75
C PHE A 35 6.13 -0.36 -5.99
N PHE A 36 6.35 0.94 -5.95
CA PHE A 36 6.02 1.80 -7.08
C PHE A 36 6.87 1.51 -8.31
N LYS A 37 8.15 1.22 -8.13
CA LYS A 37 9.01 0.86 -9.26
C LYS A 37 8.50 -0.38 -10.00
N LYS A 38 7.97 -1.34 -9.27
CA LYS A 38 7.52 -2.60 -9.85
C LYS A 38 6.09 -2.54 -10.36
N PHE A 39 5.19 -1.84 -9.67
CA PHE A 39 3.75 -1.94 -9.91
C PHE A 39 3.09 -0.67 -10.41
N SER A 40 3.80 0.45 -10.56
CA SER A 40 3.17 1.72 -10.90
C SER A 40 2.38 1.68 -12.21
N GLU A 41 2.81 0.88 -13.18
CA GLU A 41 2.13 0.78 -14.48
C GLU A 41 0.92 -0.15 -14.46
N THR A 42 0.85 -1.06 -13.48
CA THR A 42 -0.21 -2.06 -13.39
C THR A 42 -1.13 -1.87 -12.19
N LEU A 43 -0.89 -0.83 -11.41
CA LEU A 43 -1.66 -0.56 -10.18
C LEU A 43 -3.10 -0.18 -10.51
N THR A 44 -4.05 -0.89 -9.91
CA THR A 44 -5.48 -0.61 -10.09
C THR A 44 -5.98 0.36 -9.03
N VAL A 45 -7.16 0.93 -9.29
CA VAL A 45 -7.84 1.81 -8.32
C VAL A 45 -8.11 1.07 -7.01
N ARG A 46 -8.51 -0.19 -7.08
CA ARG A 46 -8.74 -1.04 -5.90
C ARG A 46 -7.47 -1.20 -5.07
N GLN A 47 -6.36 -1.50 -5.73
CA GLN A 47 -5.07 -1.64 -5.07
C GLN A 47 -4.58 -0.33 -4.46
N ALA A 48 -4.79 0.77 -5.17
CA ALA A 48 -4.45 2.11 -4.68
C ALA A 48 -5.24 2.46 -3.42
N THR A 49 -6.52 2.14 -3.40
CA THR A 49 -7.38 2.37 -2.24
C THR A 49 -6.88 1.55 -1.04
N ALA A 50 -6.55 0.28 -1.27
CA ALA A 50 -6.03 -0.59 -0.22
C ALA A 50 -4.70 -0.09 0.34
N LEU A 51 -3.80 0.36 -0.54
CA LEU A 51 -2.53 0.95 -0.10
C LEU A 51 -2.77 2.20 0.74
N GLY A 52 -3.72 3.03 0.34
CA GLY A 52 -4.10 4.22 1.11
C GLY A 52 -4.57 3.87 2.53
N LEU A 53 -5.32 2.77 2.67
CA LEU A 53 -5.75 2.29 3.98
C LEU A 53 -4.56 1.86 4.85
N LEU A 54 -3.58 1.20 4.24
CA LEU A 54 -2.35 0.83 4.95
C LEU A 54 -1.58 2.06 5.43
N MET A 55 -1.63 3.14 4.66
CA MET A 55 -0.93 4.39 5.02
C MET A 55 -1.57 5.09 6.22
N ASP A 56 -2.75 4.68 6.65
CA ASP A 56 -3.36 5.21 7.87
C ASP A 56 -2.75 4.61 9.14
N LEU A 57 -1.96 3.56 9.03
CA LEU A 57 -1.24 2.99 10.17
C LEU A 57 -0.09 3.89 10.59
N SER A 58 0.30 3.78 11.86
CA SER A 58 1.53 4.42 12.33
C SER A 58 2.74 3.80 11.60
N ASP A 59 3.87 4.51 11.60
CA ASP A 59 5.09 4.00 10.97
C ASP A 59 5.53 2.66 11.55
N ASN A 60 5.43 2.50 12.87
CA ASN A 60 5.81 1.27 13.53
C ASN A 60 4.88 0.11 13.16
N ASP A 61 3.58 0.36 13.15
CA ASP A 61 2.60 -0.67 12.79
C ASP A 61 2.74 -1.07 11.32
N LEU A 62 2.94 -0.10 10.44
CA LEU A 62 3.15 -0.37 9.02
C LEU A 62 4.40 -1.22 8.80
N LEU A 63 5.49 -0.89 9.50
CA LEU A 63 6.73 -1.66 9.41
C LEU A 63 6.54 -3.08 9.93
N ASP A 64 5.84 -3.24 11.04
CA ASP A 64 5.58 -4.56 11.62
C ASP A 64 4.80 -5.47 10.67
N VAL A 65 3.78 -4.95 9.97
CA VAL A 65 3.03 -5.76 9.01
C VAL A 65 3.85 -6.01 7.73
N GLN A 66 4.68 -5.08 7.31
CA GLN A 66 5.57 -5.28 6.15
C GLN A 66 6.64 -6.33 6.43
N LEU A 67 7.14 -6.40 7.65
CA LEU A 67 8.14 -7.39 8.07
C LEU A 67 7.51 -8.68 8.58
N ALA A 68 6.19 -8.79 8.52
CA ALA A 68 5.44 -9.95 9.00
C ALA A 68 5.62 -10.24 10.50
N ARG A 69 5.95 -9.21 11.28
CA ARG A 69 6.03 -9.31 12.75
C ARG A 69 4.66 -9.35 13.39
N LYS A 70 3.68 -8.68 12.75
CA LYS A 70 2.29 -8.65 13.19
C LYS A 70 1.38 -8.86 12.00
N SER A 71 0.22 -9.44 12.23
CA SER A 71 -0.82 -9.57 11.21
C SER A 71 -1.65 -8.27 11.14
N LEU A 72 -2.38 -8.09 10.03
CA LEU A 72 -3.28 -6.94 9.89
C LEU A 72 -4.35 -6.92 10.97
N SER A 73 -4.89 -8.08 11.33
CA SER A 73 -5.92 -8.15 12.37
C SER A 73 -5.39 -7.74 13.75
N GLU A 74 -4.09 -7.92 14.01
CA GLU A 74 -3.46 -7.51 15.27
C GLU A 74 -3.30 -5.99 15.35
N VAL A 75 -2.99 -5.33 14.24
CA VAL A 75 -2.77 -3.87 14.25
C VAL A 75 -4.05 -3.10 13.97
N SER A 76 -4.93 -3.61 13.13
CA SER A 76 -6.19 -2.96 12.80
C SER A 76 -7.14 -3.96 12.15
N SER A 77 -8.12 -4.46 12.90
CA SER A 77 -9.06 -5.43 12.36
C SER A 77 -9.85 -4.92 11.13
N PRO A 78 -10.20 -3.62 11.01
CA PRO A 78 -10.82 -3.12 9.78
C PRO A 78 -9.95 -3.26 8.54
N LEU A 79 -8.64 -3.40 8.67
CA LEU A 79 -7.73 -3.59 7.55
C LEU A 79 -7.53 -5.07 7.20
N ASP A 80 -8.11 -5.98 7.95
CA ASP A 80 -8.04 -7.41 7.66
C ASP A 80 -9.01 -7.75 6.53
N ARG A 81 -8.68 -7.31 5.33
CA ARG A 81 -9.48 -7.45 4.12
C ARG A 81 -8.64 -8.06 3.02
N GLU A 82 -9.31 -8.76 2.10
CA GLU A 82 -8.63 -9.43 1.00
C GLU A 82 -7.80 -8.48 0.13
N ASP A 83 -8.35 -7.32 -0.20
CA ASP A 83 -7.67 -6.32 -1.03
C ASP A 83 -6.44 -5.72 -0.33
N VAL A 84 -6.52 -5.52 0.98
CA VAL A 84 -5.39 -5.02 1.77
C VAL A 84 -4.31 -6.09 1.88
N HIS A 85 -4.69 -7.36 2.08
CA HIS A 85 -3.75 -8.47 2.10
C HIS A 85 -3.02 -8.61 0.76
N GLU A 86 -3.72 -8.43 -0.33
CA GLU A 86 -3.13 -8.46 -1.68
C GLU A 86 -2.03 -7.42 -1.82
N VAL A 87 -2.32 -6.17 -1.46
CA VAL A 87 -1.35 -5.07 -1.56
C VAL A 87 -0.18 -5.28 -0.59
N LEU A 88 -0.46 -5.75 0.60
CA LEU A 88 0.60 -6.06 1.57
C LEU A 88 1.54 -7.13 1.03
N SER A 89 1.00 -8.16 0.38
CA SER A 89 1.80 -9.19 -0.27
C SER A 89 2.68 -8.59 -1.37
N MET A 90 2.15 -7.66 -2.16
CA MET A 90 2.91 -6.96 -3.20
C MET A 90 4.07 -6.15 -2.59
N LEU A 91 3.84 -5.49 -1.46
CA LEU A 91 4.89 -4.77 -0.74
C LEU A 91 6.00 -5.71 -0.26
N ARG A 92 5.62 -6.89 0.25
CA ARG A 92 6.58 -7.86 0.77
C ARG A 92 7.41 -8.56 -0.30
N THR A 93 6.85 -8.74 -1.50
CA THR A 93 7.51 -9.49 -2.58
C THR A 93 8.60 -8.70 -3.31
N ASN A 94 8.85 -7.46 -2.91
CA ASN A 94 9.86 -6.59 -3.51
C ASN A 94 11.23 -6.70 -2.85
N CYS A 95 11.48 -7.78 -2.21
CA CYS A 95 12.80 -8.03 -1.59
C CYS A 95 13.84 -8.40 -2.62
#